data_3f61d3e3fd2cf9a62484d5d53e8ac6a0
#
_entry.id   3f61d3e3fd2cf9a62484d5d53e8ac6a0
#
_cell.length_a   1.000
_cell.length_b   1.000
_cell.length_c   1.000
_cell.angle_alpha   90.00
_cell.angle_beta   90.00
_cell.angle_gamma   90.00
#
_symmetry.space_group_name_H-M   'P 1'
#
loop_
_entity.id
_entity.type
_entity.pdbx_description
1 polymer ?
#
loop_
_entity_poly.entity_id
_entity_poly.type
_entity_poly.pdbx_seq_one_letter_code
_entity_poly.pdbx_strand_id
1 'polypeptide(L)'
;MAAPAIETVGLTRVFETHTALDHLDLRIERGEIFGFLGPNGAGKSTTIRLLLDLVRPTSGRAYLLGFDCQRDTVEVRRRTGYLPGELRLYPGLTGHQTVAFFAGLRDGQVDMTRVRGIANELELDLGKKAANLSKGNRQKLGVLIALIGAPEVLLLDEPTSGLDPLVQRVVWDLLRREAARGATVFFSSHVMSEVEVTCERVGVLREGRLVAVEPVATLKARSRRHVEVSFASAAPPREVFEQAGLREVRREASTLEFELQGEVDPLLKALAPYHVIDLRTEQATLDEILVRFYEKEAVR
;
A
#
# COMPACT_ATOMS: atom_id res chain seq x y z
N MET A 1 20.80 2.47 -20.24
CA MET A 1 20.09 2.08 -19.00
C MET A 1 18.77 1.44 -19.41
N ALA A 2 18.31 0.40 -18.74
CA ALA A 2 17.01 -0.19 -19.00
C ALA A 2 15.90 0.82 -18.68
N ALA A 3 14.77 0.76 -19.39
CA ALA A 3 13.60 1.60 -19.09
C ALA A 3 13.05 1.25 -17.69
N PRO A 4 12.54 2.23 -16.93
CA PRO A 4 11.88 1.97 -15.65
C PRO A 4 10.67 1.05 -15.82
N ALA A 5 10.21 0.44 -14.74
CA ALA A 5 9.03 -0.40 -14.81
C ALA A 5 7.75 0.44 -15.00
N ILE A 6 7.66 1.57 -14.32
CA ILE A 6 6.55 2.52 -14.45
C ILE A 6 7.12 3.92 -14.55
N GLU A 7 6.63 4.70 -15.52
CA GLU A 7 6.96 6.11 -15.67
C GLU A 7 5.70 6.89 -16.05
N THR A 8 5.44 7.99 -15.37
CA THR A 8 4.38 8.94 -15.74
C THR A 8 4.97 10.33 -15.90
N VAL A 9 4.47 11.08 -16.87
CA VAL A 9 4.92 12.44 -17.20
C VAL A 9 3.71 13.36 -17.29
N GLY A 10 3.53 14.22 -16.30
CA GLY A 10 2.43 15.16 -16.20
C GLY A 10 1.05 14.50 -16.28
N LEU A 11 0.92 13.24 -15.81
CA LEU A 11 -0.29 12.44 -16.01
C LEU A 11 -1.46 13.04 -15.25
N THR A 12 -2.49 13.48 -16.02
CA THR A 12 -3.63 14.19 -15.48
C THR A 12 -4.94 13.53 -15.92
N ARG A 13 -5.90 13.43 -14.99
CA ARG A 13 -7.26 12.97 -15.29
C ARG A 13 -8.30 13.83 -14.61
N VAL A 14 -9.17 14.44 -15.43
CA VAL A 14 -10.34 15.18 -14.99
C VAL A 14 -11.59 14.40 -15.40
N PHE A 15 -12.52 14.20 -14.48
CA PHE A 15 -13.86 13.67 -14.72
C PHE A 15 -14.86 14.81 -14.53
N GLU A 16 -15.49 15.25 -15.61
CA GLU A 16 -16.40 16.40 -15.58
C GLU A 16 -15.77 17.63 -14.90
N THR A 17 -16.11 17.89 -13.64
CA THR A 17 -15.57 19.00 -12.84
C THR A 17 -14.56 18.56 -11.78
N HIS A 18 -14.37 17.24 -11.59
CA HIS A 18 -13.49 16.70 -10.55
C HIS A 18 -12.13 16.28 -11.13
N THR A 19 -11.07 16.88 -10.64
CA THR A 19 -9.69 16.48 -10.96
C THR A 19 -9.29 15.29 -10.08
N ALA A 20 -9.31 14.09 -10.66
CA ALA A 20 -8.96 12.86 -9.96
C ALA A 20 -7.45 12.63 -9.91
N LEU A 21 -6.69 13.20 -10.85
CA LEU A 21 -5.24 13.15 -10.90
C LEU A 21 -4.72 14.43 -11.57
N ASP A 22 -3.75 15.07 -10.94
CA ASP A 22 -3.21 16.36 -11.38
C ASP A 22 -1.68 16.29 -11.50
N HIS A 23 -1.16 16.30 -12.75
CA HIS A 23 0.26 16.35 -13.10
C HIS A 23 1.12 15.34 -12.34
N LEU A 24 0.70 14.04 -12.29
CA LEU A 24 1.47 13.00 -11.65
C LEU A 24 2.75 12.69 -12.44
N ASP A 25 3.90 12.98 -11.83
CA ASP A 25 5.23 12.55 -12.27
C ASP A 25 5.73 11.47 -11.33
N LEU A 26 5.84 10.22 -11.80
CA LEU A 26 6.24 9.08 -11.00
C LEU A 26 7.20 8.19 -11.77
N ARG A 27 8.24 7.71 -11.09
CA ARG A 27 9.22 6.78 -11.63
C ARG A 27 9.49 5.65 -10.64
N ILE A 28 9.27 4.40 -11.11
CA ILE A 28 9.47 3.17 -10.35
C ILE A 28 10.42 2.28 -11.14
N GLU A 29 11.46 1.80 -10.46
CA GLU A 29 12.47 0.97 -11.09
C GLU A 29 12.02 -0.49 -11.18
N ARG A 30 12.69 -1.29 -12.03
CA ARG A 30 12.38 -2.71 -12.18
C ARG A 30 12.74 -3.51 -10.93
N GLY A 31 11.88 -4.46 -10.56
CA GLY A 31 12.07 -5.32 -9.39
C GLY A 31 11.75 -4.65 -8.05
N GLU A 32 11.29 -3.41 -8.06
CA GLU A 32 10.93 -2.66 -6.86
C GLU A 32 9.53 -3.07 -6.35
N ILE A 33 9.36 -3.12 -5.03
CA ILE A 33 8.02 -3.12 -4.39
C ILE A 33 7.73 -1.70 -3.96
N PHE A 34 6.80 -1.07 -4.65
CA PHE A 34 6.43 0.33 -4.45
C PHE A 34 5.02 0.45 -3.88
N GLY A 35 4.90 1.08 -2.73
CA GLY A 35 3.63 1.42 -2.11
C GLY A 35 3.09 2.76 -2.61
N PHE A 36 1.80 2.81 -2.93
CA PHE A 36 1.13 4.05 -3.33
C PHE A 36 0.07 4.39 -2.29
N LEU A 37 0.45 5.26 -1.36
CA LEU A 37 -0.28 5.56 -0.13
C LEU A 37 -1.15 6.81 -0.29
N GLY A 38 -2.35 6.79 0.28
CA GLY A 38 -3.24 7.95 0.29
C GLY A 38 -4.64 7.62 0.78
N PRO A 39 -5.42 8.61 1.20
CA PRO A 39 -6.81 8.41 1.62
C PRO A 39 -7.70 7.93 0.45
N ASN A 40 -8.91 7.51 0.80
CA ASN A 40 -9.91 7.19 -0.20
C ASN A 40 -10.24 8.43 -1.04
N GLY A 41 -10.36 8.26 -2.36
CA GLY A 41 -10.56 9.37 -3.29
C GLY A 41 -9.28 10.13 -3.69
N ALA A 42 -8.10 9.79 -3.16
CA ALA A 42 -6.84 10.48 -3.50
C ALA A 42 -6.40 10.33 -4.97
N GLY A 43 -6.96 9.38 -5.73
CA GLY A 43 -6.58 9.13 -7.13
C GLY A 43 -5.84 7.81 -7.38
N LYS A 44 -5.59 7.00 -6.34
CA LYS A 44 -4.81 5.74 -6.42
C LYS A 44 -5.33 4.76 -7.47
N SER A 45 -6.60 4.37 -7.38
CA SER A 45 -7.26 3.48 -8.35
C SER A 45 -7.32 4.08 -9.75
N THR A 46 -7.46 5.42 -9.84
CA THR A 46 -7.44 6.14 -11.11
C THR A 46 -6.07 6.01 -11.78
N THR A 47 -4.98 6.14 -11.02
CA THR A 47 -3.62 5.94 -11.52
C THR A 47 -3.44 4.54 -12.11
N ILE A 48 -3.84 3.48 -11.38
CA ILE A 48 -3.77 2.10 -11.87
C ILE A 48 -4.58 1.92 -13.16
N ARG A 49 -5.79 2.49 -13.22
CA ARG A 49 -6.64 2.39 -14.42
C ARG A 49 -6.06 3.14 -15.62
N LEU A 50 -5.36 4.24 -15.41
CA LEU A 50 -4.64 4.98 -16.46
C LEU A 50 -3.45 4.18 -16.99
N LEU A 51 -2.66 3.54 -16.11
CA LEU A 51 -1.55 2.66 -16.49
C LEU A 51 -2.00 1.47 -17.34
N LEU A 52 -3.23 1.00 -17.17
CA LEU A 52 -3.81 -0.11 -17.92
C LEU A 52 -4.65 0.33 -19.14
N ASP A 53 -4.72 1.63 -19.43
CA ASP A 53 -5.62 2.21 -20.44
C ASP A 53 -7.09 1.75 -20.28
N LEU A 54 -7.52 1.56 -19.04
CA LEU A 54 -8.94 1.35 -18.71
C LEU A 54 -9.69 2.69 -18.64
N VAL A 55 -8.94 3.76 -18.44
CA VAL A 55 -9.39 5.15 -18.49
C VAL A 55 -8.32 5.93 -19.24
N ARG A 56 -8.73 6.83 -20.15
CA ARG A 56 -7.82 7.69 -20.90
C ARG A 56 -7.42 8.93 -20.10
N PRO A 57 -6.16 9.35 -20.09
CA PRO A 57 -5.76 10.61 -19.47
C PRO A 57 -6.36 11.82 -20.19
N THR A 58 -6.55 12.90 -19.45
CA THR A 58 -6.91 14.21 -20.01
C THR A 58 -5.69 14.87 -20.64
N SER A 59 -4.50 14.72 -19.99
CA SER A 59 -3.21 15.14 -20.51
C SER A 59 -2.09 14.31 -19.89
N GLY A 60 -0.86 14.50 -20.38
CA GLY A 60 0.29 13.73 -19.93
C GLY A 60 0.37 12.34 -20.56
N ARG A 61 1.34 11.54 -20.11
CA ARG A 61 1.61 10.20 -20.64
C ARG A 61 1.99 9.24 -19.52
N ALA A 62 1.76 7.95 -19.77
CA ALA A 62 2.19 6.86 -18.89
C ALA A 62 2.88 5.77 -19.72
N TYR A 63 3.95 5.22 -19.14
CA TYR A 63 4.72 4.14 -19.74
C TYR A 63 4.87 3.00 -18.74
N LEU A 64 4.79 1.78 -19.23
CA LEU A 64 4.99 0.57 -18.45
C LEU A 64 6.02 -0.30 -19.17
N LEU A 65 7.15 -0.59 -18.51
CA LEU A 65 8.32 -1.29 -19.10
C LEU A 65 8.89 -0.61 -20.37
N GLY A 66 8.62 0.70 -20.54
CA GLY A 66 8.98 1.47 -21.73
C GLY A 66 7.92 1.49 -22.84
N PHE A 67 6.84 0.71 -22.71
CA PHE A 67 5.70 0.74 -23.62
C PHE A 67 4.75 1.88 -23.28
N ASP A 68 4.26 2.61 -24.26
CA ASP A 68 3.24 3.65 -24.06
C ASP A 68 1.90 2.99 -23.72
N CYS A 69 1.36 3.31 -22.53
CA CYS A 69 0.16 2.67 -22.02
C CYS A 69 -1.08 2.83 -22.92
N GLN A 70 -1.12 3.87 -23.77
CA GLN A 70 -2.24 4.14 -24.66
C GLN A 70 -2.05 3.55 -26.08
N ARG A 71 -0.80 3.44 -26.53
CA ARG A 71 -0.48 2.95 -27.89
C ARG A 71 -0.25 1.46 -27.89
N ASP A 72 0.42 0.95 -26.86
CA ASP A 72 0.88 -0.43 -26.76
C ASP A 72 0.04 -1.23 -25.73
N THR A 73 -1.28 -0.93 -25.64
CA THR A 73 -2.18 -1.44 -24.59
C THR A 73 -2.15 -2.97 -24.44
N VAL A 74 -2.02 -3.71 -25.55
CA VAL A 74 -1.99 -5.18 -25.54
C VAL A 74 -0.69 -5.66 -24.89
N GLU A 75 0.46 -5.08 -25.29
CA GLU A 75 1.76 -5.45 -24.71
C GLU A 75 1.86 -5.11 -23.23
N VAL A 76 1.34 -3.94 -22.83
CA VAL A 76 1.24 -3.53 -21.43
C VAL A 76 0.45 -4.56 -20.62
N ARG A 77 -0.77 -4.91 -21.07
CA ARG A 77 -1.65 -5.83 -20.34
C ARG A 77 -1.13 -7.27 -20.34
N ARG A 78 -0.47 -7.71 -21.41
CA ARG A 78 0.15 -9.04 -21.50
C ARG A 78 1.20 -9.25 -20.41
N ARG A 79 1.98 -8.21 -20.07
CA ARG A 79 3.08 -8.22 -19.10
C ARG A 79 2.65 -7.88 -17.68
N THR A 80 1.37 -7.50 -17.51
CA THR A 80 0.84 -7.00 -16.23
C THR A 80 -0.10 -8.00 -15.57
N GLY A 81 0.08 -8.21 -14.27
CA GLY A 81 -0.93 -8.79 -13.40
C GLY A 81 -1.72 -7.66 -12.73
N TYR A 82 -3.04 -7.76 -12.74
CA TYR A 82 -3.91 -6.73 -12.21
C TYR A 82 -4.90 -7.25 -11.19
N LEU A 83 -4.97 -6.60 -10.04
CA LEU A 83 -6.02 -6.78 -9.05
C LEU A 83 -6.79 -5.46 -8.91
N PRO A 84 -8.06 -5.38 -9.33
CA PRO A 84 -8.89 -4.20 -9.11
C PRO A 84 -9.36 -4.10 -7.65
N GLY A 85 -9.55 -2.88 -7.14
CA GLY A 85 -10.10 -2.66 -5.80
C GLY A 85 -11.53 -3.17 -5.63
N GLU A 86 -12.33 -3.17 -6.72
CA GLU A 86 -13.63 -3.83 -6.77
C GLU A 86 -13.57 -5.00 -7.77
N LEU A 87 -13.32 -6.19 -7.23
CA LEU A 87 -13.21 -7.41 -8.03
C LEU A 87 -14.58 -7.96 -8.39
N ARG A 88 -14.89 -8.00 -9.69
CA ARG A 88 -16.10 -8.62 -10.23
C ARG A 88 -15.75 -9.95 -10.93
N LEU A 89 -16.24 -11.04 -10.39
CA LEU A 89 -16.06 -12.38 -10.92
C LEU A 89 -17.35 -12.86 -11.57
N TYR A 90 -17.26 -13.81 -12.49
CA TYR A 90 -18.41 -14.49 -13.05
C TYR A 90 -19.05 -15.40 -12.00
N PRO A 91 -20.28 -15.10 -11.52
CA PRO A 91 -20.85 -15.74 -10.33
C PRO A 91 -21.09 -17.25 -10.51
N GLY A 92 -21.32 -17.70 -11.73
CA GLY A 92 -21.56 -19.10 -12.09
C GLY A 92 -20.31 -19.96 -12.16
N LEU A 93 -19.12 -19.37 -12.30
CA LEU A 93 -17.87 -20.12 -12.42
C LEU A 93 -17.34 -20.52 -11.05
N THR A 94 -16.75 -21.72 -10.96
CA THR A 94 -15.94 -22.12 -9.82
C THR A 94 -14.58 -21.40 -9.84
N GLY A 95 -13.84 -21.44 -8.72
CA GLY A 95 -12.46 -20.94 -8.67
C GLY A 95 -11.58 -21.60 -9.73
N HIS A 96 -11.66 -22.92 -9.92
CA HIS A 96 -10.94 -23.62 -10.99
C HIS A 96 -11.30 -23.10 -12.38
N GLN A 97 -12.58 -22.93 -12.68
CA GLN A 97 -13.03 -22.40 -13.97
C GLN A 97 -12.60 -20.95 -14.17
N THR A 98 -12.64 -20.15 -13.13
CA THR A 98 -12.17 -18.77 -13.15
C THR A 98 -10.66 -18.71 -13.45
N VAL A 99 -9.86 -19.51 -12.76
CA VAL A 99 -8.41 -19.63 -13.02
C VAL A 99 -8.14 -20.08 -14.44
N ALA A 100 -8.84 -21.13 -14.92
CA ALA A 100 -8.69 -21.63 -16.28
C ALA A 100 -9.05 -20.56 -17.35
N PHE A 101 -10.12 -19.79 -17.10
CA PHE A 101 -10.51 -18.69 -17.97
C PHE A 101 -9.40 -17.64 -18.11
N PHE A 102 -8.85 -17.14 -16.97
CA PHE A 102 -7.78 -16.13 -17.00
C PHE A 102 -6.46 -16.71 -17.51
N ALA A 103 -6.16 -17.99 -17.26
CA ALA A 103 -5.01 -18.67 -17.82
C ALA A 103 -5.09 -18.76 -19.35
N GLY A 104 -6.28 -19.05 -19.89
CA GLY A 104 -6.54 -19.11 -21.34
C GLY A 104 -6.33 -17.77 -22.06
N LEU A 105 -6.46 -16.64 -21.35
CA LEU A 105 -6.17 -15.31 -21.90
C LEU A 105 -4.67 -14.98 -21.98
N ARG A 106 -3.80 -15.85 -21.46
CA ARG A 106 -2.35 -15.64 -21.37
C ARG A 106 -1.53 -16.56 -22.28
N ASP A 107 -1.96 -16.77 -23.51
CA ASP A 107 -1.25 -17.53 -24.54
C ASP A 107 -0.75 -18.93 -24.07
N GLY A 108 -1.44 -19.58 -23.17
CA GLY A 108 -1.25 -20.98 -22.77
C GLY A 108 -0.02 -21.31 -21.93
N GLN A 109 0.78 -20.33 -21.52
CA GLN A 109 2.01 -20.56 -20.73
C GLN A 109 1.80 -20.37 -19.21
N VAL A 110 0.77 -20.98 -18.64
CA VAL A 110 0.54 -20.91 -17.21
C VAL A 110 0.95 -22.20 -16.52
N ASP A 111 1.90 -22.10 -15.59
CA ASP A 111 2.26 -23.21 -14.72
C ASP A 111 1.15 -23.48 -13.69
N MET A 112 0.29 -24.44 -13.99
CA MET A 112 -0.81 -24.84 -13.11
C MET A 112 -0.33 -25.47 -11.80
N THR A 113 0.91 -25.95 -11.72
CA THR A 113 1.48 -26.45 -10.46
C THR A 113 1.77 -25.27 -9.52
N ARG A 114 2.36 -24.20 -10.03
CA ARG A 114 2.54 -22.95 -9.30
C ARG A 114 1.21 -22.34 -8.86
N VAL A 115 0.21 -22.31 -9.73
CA VAL A 115 -1.13 -21.76 -9.41
C VAL A 115 -1.77 -22.54 -8.27
N ARG A 116 -1.69 -23.88 -8.29
CA ARG A 116 -2.18 -24.71 -7.18
C ARG A 116 -1.41 -24.48 -5.88
N GLY A 117 -0.09 -24.33 -5.97
CA GLY A 117 0.74 -24.01 -4.82
C GLY A 117 0.29 -22.69 -4.14
N ILE A 118 0.11 -21.61 -4.92
CA ILE A 118 -0.37 -20.32 -4.41
C ILE A 118 -1.79 -20.46 -3.81
N ALA A 119 -2.68 -21.18 -4.47
CA ALA A 119 -4.04 -21.41 -3.95
C ALA A 119 -4.03 -22.12 -2.58
N ASN A 120 -3.14 -23.11 -2.41
CA ASN A 120 -2.97 -23.82 -1.13
C ASN A 120 -2.41 -22.89 -0.05
N GLU A 121 -1.40 -22.07 -0.36
CA GLU A 121 -0.84 -21.10 0.59
C GLU A 121 -1.88 -20.06 1.04
N LEU A 122 -2.77 -19.66 0.14
CA LEU A 122 -3.89 -18.77 0.44
C LEU A 122 -5.06 -19.49 1.13
N GLU A 123 -4.97 -20.80 1.35
CA GLU A 123 -6.08 -21.63 1.87
C GLU A 123 -7.39 -21.41 1.06
N LEU A 124 -7.26 -21.37 -0.26
CA LEU A 124 -8.36 -21.05 -1.17
C LEU A 124 -8.98 -22.33 -1.78
N ASP A 125 -10.23 -22.61 -1.43
CA ASP A 125 -11.01 -23.69 -2.05
C ASP A 125 -11.48 -23.25 -3.46
N LEU A 126 -10.79 -23.72 -4.47
CA LEU A 126 -11.10 -23.46 -5.88
C LEU A 126 -12.33 -24.23 -6.39
N GLY A 127 -12.89 -25.19 -5.63
CA GLY A 127 -14.10 -25.93 -6.00
C GLY A 127 -15.38 -25.11 -5.85
N LYS A 128 -15.36 -24.05 -5.03
CA LYS A 128 -16.54 -23.21 -4.78
C LYS A 128 -16.82 -22.26 -5.96
N LYS A 129 -18.13 -22.03 -6.22
CA LYS A 129 -18.55 -21.00 -7.18
C LYS A 129 -18.24 -19.60 -6.64
N ALA A 130 -17.88 -18.68 -7.53
CA ALA A 130 -17.58 -17.29 -7.17
C ALA A 130 -18.71 -16.59 -6.41
N ALA A 131 -19.97 -16.90 -6.72
CA ALA A 131 -21.14 -16.40 -6.00
C ALA A 131 -21.13 -16.76 -4.51
N ASN A 132 -20.56 -17.92 -4.16
CA ASN A 132 -20.56 -18.47 -2.80
C ASN A 132 -19.29 -18.15 -2.01
N LEU A 133 -18.35 -17.38 -2.58
CA LEU A 133 -17.14 -16.95 -1.90
C LEU A 133 -17.45 -15.77 -0.96
N SER A 134 -16.87 -15.80 0.25
CA SER A 134 -16.82 -14.64 1.13
C SER A 134 -16.02 -13.49 0.48
N LYS A 135 -16.12 -12.27 1.01
CA LYS A 135 -15.33 -11.14 0.53
C LYS A 135 -13.82 -11.47 0.54
N GLY A 136 -13.31 -12.05 1.63
CA GLY A 136 -11.91 -12.45 1.75
C GLY A 136 -11.51 -13.52 0.73
N ASN A 137 -12.34 -14.56 0.51
CA ASN A 137 -12.03 -15.59 -0.48
C ASN A 137 -12.10 -15.06 -1.93
N ARG A 138 -12.95 -14.09 -2.22
CA ARG A 138 -12.91 -13.38 -3.51
C ARG A 138 -11.60 -12.60 -3.67
N GLN A 139 -11.14 -11.94 -2.61
CA GLN A 139 -9.87 -11.21 -2.62
C GLN A 139 -8.69 -12.15 -2.85
N LYS A 140 -8.63 -13.29 -2.13
CA LYS A 140 -7.61 -14.34 -2.33
C LYS A 140 -7.60 -14.84 -3.79
N LEU A 141 -8.78 -15.09 -4.38
CA LEU A 141 -8.90 -15.50 -5.78
C LEU A 141 -8.40 -14.38 -6.73
N GLY A 142 -8.67 -13.12 -6.43
CA GLY A 142 -8.18 -11.97 -7.18
C GLY A 142 -6.67 -11.87 -7.15
N VAL A 143 -6.05 -12.03 -5.98
CA VAL A 143 -4.58 -12.09 -5.84
C VAL A 143 -4.01 -13.23 -6.67
N LEU A 144 -4.58 -14.43 -6.58
CA LEU A 144 -4.16 -15.58 -7.37
C LEU A 144 -4.21 -15.28 -8.87
N ILE A 145 -5.31 -14.68 -9.36
CA ILE A 145 -5.49 -14.30 -10.77
C ILE A 145 -4.43 -13.29 -11.20
N ALA A 146 -4.13 -12.29 -10.38
CA ALA A 146 -3.10 -11.30 -10.68
C ALA A 146 -1.71 -11.93 -10.85
N LEU A 147 -1.43 -13.04 -10.12
CA LEU A 147 -0.16 -13.77 -10.16
C LEU A 147 -0.09 -14.84 -11.27
N ILE A 148 -1.20 -15.13 -11.98
CA ILE A 148 -1.20 -16.08 -13.11
C ILE A 148 -0.25 -15.60 -14.20
N GLY A 149 0.61 -16.49 -14.70
CA GLY A 149 1.51 -16.21 -15.81
C GLY A 149 2.79 -15.46 -15.44
N ALA A 150 3.11 -15.33 -14.15
CA ALA A 150 4.35 -14.70 -13.67
C ALA A 150 4.62 -13.34 -14.36
N PRO A 151 3.75 -12.33 -14.16
CA PRO A 151 3.85 -11.05 -14.85
C PRO A 151 5.12 -10.29 -14.48
N GLU A 152 5.61 -9.44 -15.42
CA GLU A 152 6.74 -8.56 -15.17
C GLU A 152 6.37 -7.39 -14.24
N VAL A 153 5.10 -6.97 -14.24
CA VAL A 153 4.57 -5.92 -13.37
C VAL A 153 3.26 -6.35 -12.72
N LEU A 154 3.13 -6.13 -11.44
CA LEU A 154 1.90 -6.29 -10.67
C LEU A 154 1.33 -4.93 -10.32
N LEU A 155 0.09 -4.66 -10.74
CA LEU A 155 -0.69 -3.48 -10.37
C LEU A 155 -1.84 -3.91 -9.48
N LEU A 156 -1.76 -3.61 -8.19
CA LEU A 156 -2.66 -4.15 -7.18
C LEU A 156 -3.38 -3.01 -6.43
N ASP A 157 -4.68 -2.98 -6.53
CA ASP A 157 -5.50 -1.97 -5.83
C ASP A 157 -6.03 -2.57 -4.52
N GLU A 158 -5.46 -2.14 -3.38
CA GLU A 158 -5.76 -2.62 -2.03
C GLU A 158 -5.73 -4.16 -1.89
N PRO A 159 -4.58 -4.82 -2.15
CA PRO A 159 -4.52 -6.28 -2.29
C PRO A 159 -4.91 -7.07 -1.05
N THR A 160 -4.83 -6.49 0.13
CA THR A 160 -5.10 -7.13 1.43
C THR A 160 -6.45 -6.73 2.03
N SER A 161 -7.24 -5.91 1.32
CA SER A 161 -8.54 -5.44 1.81
C SER A 161 -9.49 -6.59 2.16
N GLY A 162 -9.97 -6.61 3.41
CA GLY A 162 -10.90 -7.63 3.90
C GLY A 162 -10.31 -9.01 4.14
N LEU A 163 -8.96 -9.11 4.19
CA LEU A 163 -8.24 -10.30 4.62
C LEU A 163 -7.88 -10.20 6.11
N ASP A 164 -7.86 -11.34 6.79
CA ASP A 164 -7.33 -11.42 8.15
C ASP A 164 -5.80 -11.25 8.17
N PRO A 165 -5.20 -10.87 9.34
CA PRO A 165 -3.77 -10.56 9.41
C PRO A 165 -2.84 -11.71 9.03
N LEU A 166 -3.23 -12.96 9.21
CA LEU A 166 -2.40 -14.11 8.83
C LEU A 166 -2.35 -14.26 7.31
N VAL A 167 -3.48 -14.15 6.65
CA VAL A 167 -3.55 -14.20 5.19
C VAL A 167 -2.90 -12.97 4.55
N GLN A 168 -3.00 -11.79 5.16
CA GLN A 168 -2.25 -10.62 4.69
C GLN A 168 -0.75 -10.90 4.61
N ARG A 169 -0.16 -11.54 5.63
CA ARG A 169 1.26 -11.94 5.62
C ARG A 169 1.59 -12.87 4.46
N VAL A 170 0.73 -13.86 4.20
CA VAL A 170 0.90 -14.77 3.06
C VAL A 170 0.91 -14.00 1.74
N VAL A 171 0.00 -13.03 1.57
CA VAL A 171 -0.04 -12.18 0.37
C VAL A 171 1.26 -11.39 0.23
N TRP A 172 1.75 -10.75 1.31
CA TRP A 172 3.01 -10.00 1.26
C TRP A 172 4.22 -10.89 0.94
N ASP A 173 4.27 -12.10 1.47
CA ASP A 173 5.34 -13.06 1.16
C ASP A 173 5.28 -13.53 -0.30
N LEU A 174 4.08 -13.72 -0.86
CA LEU A 174 3.89 -13.97 -2.28
C LEU A 174 4.44 -12.82 -3.14
N LEU A 175 4.10 -11.58 -2.81
CA LEU A 175 4.56 -10.40 -3.56
C LEU A 175 6.08 -10.20 -3.47
N ARG A 176 6.70 -10.44 -2.30
CA ARG A 176 8.15 -10.41 -2.15
C ARG A 176 8.83 -11.48 -3.00
N ARG A 177 8.26 -12.69 -3.07
CA ARG A 177 8.80 -13.76 -3.94
C ARG A 177 8.70 -13.38 -5.42
N GLU A 178 7.64 -12.71 -5.84
CA GLU A 178 7.54 -12.22 -7.23
C GLU A 178 8.58 -11.13 -7.49
N ALA A 179 8.76 -10.18 -6.59
CA ALA A 179 9.80 -9.15 -6.71
C ALA A 179 11.21 -9.78 -6.75
N ALA A 180 11.50 -10.77 -5.90
CA ALA A 180 12.76 -11.50 -5.93
C ALA A 180 13.00 -12.27 -7.25
N ARG A 181 11.94 -12.56 -8.04
CA ARG A 181 12.02 -13.12 -9.40
C ARG A 181 12.19 -12.05 -10.49
N GLY A 182 12.23 -10.77 -10.10
CA GLY A 182 12.39 -9.63 -11.00
C GLY A 182 11.10 -8.92 -11.40
N ALA A 183 9.94 -9.33 -10.88
CA ALA A 183 8.69 -8.61 -11.09
C ALA A 183 8.71 -7.29 -10.31
N THR A 184 8.14 -6.25 -10.89
CA THR A 184 7.88 -4.99 -10.18
C THR A 184 6.49 -5.02 -9.57
N VAL A 185 6.37 -4.66 -8.31
CA VAL A 185 5.09 -4.63 -7.60
C VAL A 185 4.71 -3.19 -7.28
N PHE A 186 3.60 -2.74 -7.83
CA PHE A 186 2.95 -1.47 -7.48
C PHE A 186 1.62 -1.79 -6.81
N PHE A 187 1.46 -1.38 -5.56
CA PHE A 187 0.18 -1.54 -4.89
C PHE A 187 -0.32 -0.27 -4.21
N SER A 188 -1.62 -0.06 -4.26
CA SER A 188 -2.26 1.00 -3.51
C SER A 188 -2.62 0.54 -2.10
N SER A 189 -2.48 1.42 -1.12
CA SER A 189 -2.98 1.22 0.24
C SER A 189 -3.42 2.55 0.87
N HIS A 190 -4.28 2.46 1.86
CA HIS A 190 -4.56 3.54 2.79
C HIS A 190 -4.04 3.21 4.21
N VAL A 191 -3.33 2.08 4.36
CA VAL A 191 -2.82 1.56 5.64
C VAL A 191 -1.29 1.66 5.64
N MET A 192 -0.73 2.50 6.50
CA MET A 192 0.71 2.73 6.59
C MET A 192 1.49 1.46 6.98
N SER A 193 0.97 0.66 7.91
CA SER A 193 1.65 -0.56 8.38
C SER A 193 1.84 -1.61 7.27
N GLU A 194 0.98 -1.67 6.26
CA GLU A 194 1.16 -2.54 5.09
C GLU A 194 2.38 -2.12 4.26
N VAL A 195 2.51 -0.81 4.03
CA VAL A 195 3.63 -0.23 3.29
C VAL A 195 4.95 -0.40 4.04
N GLU A 196 4.93 -0.18 5.35
CA GLU A 196 6.10 -0.30 6.22
C GLU A 196 6.72 -1.69 6.23
N VAL A 197 5.90 -2.72 6.16
CA VAL A 197 6.36 -4.12 6.19
C VAL A 197 6.81 -4.59 4.82
N THR A 198 6.33 -3.97 3.73
CA THR A 198 6.42 -4.55 2.39
C THR A 198 7.33 -3.77 1.45
N CYS A 199 7.39 -2.45 1.58
CA CYS A 199 8.05 -1.58 0.60
C CYS A 199 9.36 -0.98 1.12
N GLU A 200 10.27 -0.68 0.19
CA GLU A 200 11.43 0.18 0.46
C GLU A 200 11.11 1.66 0.21
N ARG A 201 10.27 1.94 -0.80
CA ARG A 201 9.84 3.28 -1.18
C ARG A 201 8.33 3.38 -1.28
N VAL A 202 7.82 4.57 -1.06
CA VAL A 202 6.39 4.87 -1.13
C VAL A 202 6.15 6.23 -1.76
N GLY A 203 5.11 6.30 -2.59
CA GLY A 203 4.54 7.54 -3.07
C GLY A 203 3.32 7.92 -2.25
N VAL A 204 3.26 9.14 -1.75
CA VAL A 204 2.11 9.66 -1.00
C VAL A 204 1.26 10.52 -1.92
N LEU A 205 0.00 10.11 -2.11
CA LEU A 205 -0.96 10.80 -2.98
C LEU A 205 -2.06 11.46 -2.15
N ARG A 206 -2.38 12.70 -2.48
CA ARG A 206 -3.53 13.41 -1.94
C ARG A 206 -4.18 14.31 -2.99
N GLU A 207 -5.51 14.33 -3.02
CA GLU A 207 -6.29 15.21 -3.91
C GLU A 207 -5.80 15.19 -5.36
N GLY A 208 -5.39 14.00 -5.83
CA GLY A 208 -4.86 13.81 -7.18
C GLY A 208 -3.40 14.19 -7.37
N ARG A 209 -2.68 14.68 -6.36
CA ARG A 209 -1.28 15.13 -6.45
C ARG A 209 -0.33 14.23 -5.69
N LEU A 210 0.83 13.99 -6.26
CA LEU A 210 1.92 13.30 -5.58
C LEU A 210 2.63 14.28 -4.64
N VAL A 211 2.46 14.08 -3.33
CA VAL A 211 2.99 14.97 -2.30
C VAL A 211 4.45 14.64 -1.96
N ALA A 212 4.78 13.34 -2.01
CA ALA A 212 6.14 12.87 -1.74
C ALA A 212 6.40 11.51 -2.39
N VAL A 213 7.67 11.24 -2.71
CA VAL A 213 8.20 9.90 -2.97
C VAL A 213 9.42 9.74 -2.07
N GLU A 214 9.32 8.85 -1.09
CA GLU A 214 10.34 8.74 -0.05
C GLU A 214 10.64 7.27 0.29
N PRO A 215 11.85 6.97 0.77
CA PRO A 215 12.11 5.71 1.45
C PRO A 215 11.20 5.57 2.69
N VAL A 216 10.66 4.37 2.90
CA VAL A 216 9.79 4.07 4.06
C VAL A 216 10.51 4.36 5.38
N ALA A 217 11.82 4.10 5.46
CA ALA A 217 12.65 4.43 6.62
C ALA A 217 12.63 5.93 6.95
N THR A 218 12.61 6.80 5.93
CA THR A 218 12.53 8.25 6.10
C THR A 218 11.17 8.68 6.64
N LEU A 219 10.08 8.07 6.14
CA LEU A 219 8.74 8.33 6.67
C LEU A 219 8.61 7.88 8.13
N LYS A 220 9.14 6.70 8.45
CA LYS A 220 9.19 6.20 9.84
C LYS A 220 9.93 7.16 10.77
N ALA A 221 11.10 7.62 10.37
CA ALA A 221 11.90 8.55 11.17
C ALA A 221 11.19 9.91 11.39
N ARG A 222 10.31 10.31 10.47
CA ARG A 222 9.49 11.53 10.58
C ARG A 222 8.15 11.28 11.27
N SER A 223 7.70 10.02 11.36
CA SER A 223 6.47 9.66 12.06
C SER A 223 6.69 9.83 13.56
N ARG A 224 5.78 10.55 14.21
CA ARG A 224 5.77 10.63 15.68
C ARG A 224 4.93 9.48 16.21
N ARG A 225 5.31 8.98 17.35
CA ARG A 225 4.51 8.02 18.09
C ARG A 225 3.74 8.78 19.18
N HIS A 226 2.47 8.47 19.31
CA HIS A 226 1.74 8.81 20.50
C HIS A 226 2.02 7.74 21.56
N VAL A 227 2.45 8.15 22.72
CA VAL A 227 2.70 7.25 23.85
C VAL A 227 1.87 7.71 25.01
N GLU A 228 0.93 6.86 25.41
CA GLU A 228 0.14 7.05 26.63
C GLU A 228 0.78 6.26 27.77
N VAL A 229 1.01 6.92 28.89
CA VAL A 229 1.60 6.30 30.09
C VAL A 229 0.67 6.50 31.27
N SER A 230 0.25 5.40 31.89
CA SER A 230 -0.58 5.41 33.11
C SER A 230 0.26 5.08 34.35
N PHE A 231 0.12 5.86 35.40
CA PHE A 231 0.86 5.73 36.64
C PHE A 231 -0.01 5.20 37.79
N ALA A 232 0.60 4.49 38.75
CA ALA A 232 -0.08 3.99 39.95
C ALA A 232 -0.52 5.11 40.91
N SER A 233 0.09 6.29 40.78
CA SER A 233 -0.20 7.48 41.58
C SER A 233 -0.28 8.70 40.65
N ALA A 234 -0.25 9.90 41.21
CA ALA A 234 -0.22 11.12 40.39
C ALA A 234 0.95 11.12 39.40
N ALA A 235 0.69 11.64 38.21
CA ALA A 235 1.71 11.75 37.15
C ALA A 235 2.91 12.59 37.60
N PRO A 236 4.14 12.23 37.22
CA PRO A 236 5.35 12.98 37.56
C PRO A 236 5.30 14.44 37.10
N PRO A 237 6.09 15.35 37.74
CA PRO A 237 6.19 16.75 37.33
C PRO A 237 6.62 16.90 35.88
N ARG A 238 6.17 17.97 35.20
CA ARG A 238 6.43 18.21 33.78
C ARG A 238 7.94 18.39 33.48
N GLU A 239 8.65 18.97 34.41
CA GLU A 239 10.07 19.29 34.31
C GLU A 239 10.94 18.05 34.07
N VAL A 240 10.50 16.89 34.58
CA VAL A 240 11.20 15.59 34.38
C VAL A 240 11.26 15.21 32.90
N PHE A 241 10.20 15.47 32.18
CA PHE A 241 10.06 15.10 30.76
C PHE A 241 10.64 16.18 29.84
N GLU A 242 10.52 17.45 30.22
CA GLU A 242 11.13 18.57 29.49
C GLU A 242 12.67 18.47 29.49
N GLN A 243 13.29 18.11 30.62
CA GLN A 243 14.74 17.87 30.72
C GLN A 243 15.20 16.70 29.85
N ALA A 244 14.34 15.70 29.61
CA ALA A 244 14.61 14.61 28.69
C ALA A 244 14.31 14.94 27.22
N GLY A 245 13.92 16.19 26.90
CA GLY A 245 13.57 16.62 25.55
C GLY A 245 12.25 16.05 25.02
N LEU A 246 11.37 15.61 25.92
CA LEU A 246 10.09 14.97 25.59
C LEU A 246 8.97 16.01 25.55
N ARG A 247 8.12 15.93 24.52
CA ARG A 247 6.96 16.79 24.37
C ARG A 247 5.72 16.11 24.93
N GLU A 248 5.24 16.60 26.07
CA GLU A 248 3.95 16.22 26.62
C GLU A 248 2.83 16.90 25.84
N VAL A 249 1.85 16.10 25.36
CA VAL A 249 0.70 16.56 24.57
C VAL A 249 -0.52 16.75 25.47
N ARG A 250 -0.74 15.81 26.40
CA ARG A 250 -1.89 15.82 27.31
C ARG A 250 -1.49 15.33 28.69
N ARG A 251 -2.10 15.92 29.73
CA ARG A 251 -1.90 15.53 31.11
C ARG A 251 -3.23 15.35 31.80
N GLU A 252 -3.41 14.20 32.41
CA GLU A 252 -4.48 13.91 33.36
C GLU A 252 -3.86 13.55 34.73
N ALA A 253 -4.70 13.32 35.76
CA ALA A 253 -4.21 13.09 37.11
C ALA A 253 -3.16 11.98 37.23
N SER A 254 -3.35 10.87 36.53
CA SER A 254 -2.45 9.70 36.54
C SER A 254 -2.03 9.21 35.14
N THR A 255 -2.37 9.95 34.09
CA THR A 255 -2.06 9.56 32.71
C THR A 255 -1.40 10.72 31.96
N LEU A 256 -0.34 10.41 31.22
CA LEU A 256 0.37 11.36 30.36
C LEU A 256 0.39 10.84 28.93
N GLU A 257 0.17 11.74 27.98
CA GLU A 257 0.38 11.48 26.56
C GLU A 257 1.60 12.25 26.06
N PHE A 258 2.47 11.54 25.34
CA PHE A 258 3.68 12.10 24.72
C PHE A 258 3.63 11.95 23.21
N GLU A 259 4.16 12.93 22.52
CA GLU A 259 4.48 12.84 21.11
C GLU A 259 5.99 12.62 20.97
N LEU A 260 6.39 11.41 20.57
CA LEU A 260 7.79 11.02 20.40
C LEU A 260 8.21 11.05 18.93
N GLN A 261 9.36 11.63 18.67
CA GLN A 261 10.05 11.56 17.40
C GLN A 261 11.39 10.84 17.59
N GLY A 262 11.58 9.71 16.90
CA GLY A 262 12.81 8.93 17.02
C GLY A 262 12.75 7.83 18.10
N GLU A 263 13.80 7.75 18.92
CA GLU A 263 14.00 6.67 19.89
C GLU A 263 13.13 6.81 21.14
N VAL A 264 12.70 5.68 21.70
CA VAL A 264 11.88 5.63 22.93
C VAL A 264 12.75 5.69 24.19
N ASP A 265 14.03 5.42 24.07
CA ASP A 265 14.97 5.32 25.20
C ASP A 265 14.95 6.52 26.18
N PRO A 266 14.90 7.79 25.70
CA PRO A 266 14.77 8.94 26.61
C PRO A 266 13.51 8.90 27.48
N LEU A 267 12.38 8.46 26.92
CA LEU A 267 11.14 8.30 27.67
C LEU A 267 11.27 7.19 28.71
N LEU A 268 11.79 6.02 28.32
CA LEU A 268 11.96 4.90 29.25
C LEU A 268 12.88 5.28 30.43
N LYS A 269 13.96 6.00 30.18
CA LYS A 269 14.86 6.50 31.22
C LYS A 269 14.17 7.51 32.15
N ALA A 270 13.37 8.41 31.61
CA ALA A 270 12.61 9.38 32.40
C ALA A 270 11.50 8.69 33.24
N LEU A 271 10.94 7.59 32.77
CA LEU A 271 9.91 6.81 33.46
C LEU A 271 10.47 5.86 34.53
N ALA A 272 11.73 5.45 34.41
CA ALA A 272 12.35 4.41 35.26
C ALA A 272 12.18 4.63 36.79
N PRO A 273 12.20 5.88 37.34
CA PRO A 273 11.99 6.11 38.77
C PRO A 273 10.53 5.98 39.22
N TYR A 274 9.58 5.87 38.32
CA TYR A 274 8.14 5.95 38.61
C TYR A 274 7.43 4.62 38.41
N HIS A 275 6.39 4.38 39.18
CA HIS A 275 5.58 3.16 39.06
C HIS A 275 4.58 3.32 37.90
N VAL A 276 4.95 2.84 36.73
CA VAL A 276 4.11 2.77 35.53
C VAL A 276 3.25 1.52 35.58
N ILE A 277 1.91 1.68 35.39
CA ILE A 277 0.94 0.57 35.34
C ILE A 277 0.78 0.09 33.89
N ASP A 278 0.68 1.03 32.95
CA ASP A 278 0.43 0.73 31.52
C ASP A 278 1.20 1.71 30.65
N LEU A 279 1.65 1.21 29.52
CA LEU A 279 2.30 2.00 28.47
C LEU A 279 1.76 1.54 27.12
N ARG A 280 1.04 2.44 26.45
CA ARG A 280 0.50 2.20 25.11
C ARG A 280 1.24 3.05 24.10
N THR A 281 1.57 2.45 22.98
CA THR A 281 2.18 3.17 21.87
C THR A 281 1.31 3.03 20.63
N GLU A 282 0.90 4.16 20.07
CA GLU A 282 0.21 4.23 18.80
C GLU A 282 1.12 4.88 17.76
N GLN A 283 1.21 4.25 16.58
CA GLN A 283 1.92 4.86 15.46
C GLN A 283 1.06 5.98 14.87
N ALA A 284 1.72 7.02 14.36
CA ALA A 284 1.00 8.09 13.68
C ALA A 284 0.12 7.52 12.56
N THR A 285 -1.11 7.99 12.52
CA THR A 285 -2.05 7.66 11.44
C THR A 285 -1.58 8.24 10.10
N LEU A 286 -2.09 7.68 9.00
CA LEU A 286 -1.84 8.23 7.67
C LEU A 286 -2.21 9.73 7.59
N ASP A 287 -3.31 10.12 8.21
CA ASP A 287 -3.76 11.51 8.22
C ASP A 287 -2.77 12.43 8.94
N GLU A 288 -2.19 12.00 10.05
CA GLU A 288 -1.15 12.76 10.77
C GLU A 288 0.15 12.88 9.97
N ILE A 289 0.53 11.82 9.25
CA ILE A 289 1.69 11.86 8.34
C ILE A 289 1.41 12.83 7.19
N LEU A 290 0.22 12.76 6.60
CA LEU A 290 -0.21 13.63 5.52
C LEU A 290 -0.30 15.10 5.95
N VAL A 291 -0.89 15.41 7.10
CA VAL A 291 -0.98 16.79 7.64
C VAL A 291 0.40 17.46 7.65
N ARG A 292 1.45 16.74 7.97
CA ARG A 292 2.83 17.29 8.00
C ARG A 292 3.44 17.57 6.66
N PHE A 293 3.09 16.80 5.63
CA PHE A 293 3.50 17.14 4.28
C PHE A 293 2.90 18.48 3.85
N TYR A 294 1.75 18.87 4.43
CA TYR A 294 1.08 20.16 4.15
C TYR A 294 1.62 21.35 4.92
N GLU A 295 1.97 21.14 6.20
CA GLU A 295 2.58 22.19 7.01
C GLU A 295 3.91 22.68 6.41
N LYS A 296 4.64 21.79 5.71
CA LYS A 296 5.88 22.16 5.01
C LYS A 296 5.67 22.89 3.69
N GLU A 297 4.57 22.65 2.98
CA GLU A 297 4.26 23.40 1.75
C GLU A 297 3.68 24.78 2.03
N ALA A 298 2.98 24.96 3.14
CA ALA A 298 2.45 26.28 3.56
C ALA A 298 3.54 27.27 4.02
N VAL A 299 4.78 26.81 4.21
CA VAL A 299 5.95 27.61 4.66
C VAL A 299 6.93 27.91 3.51
N ARG A 300 6.63 27.43 2.30
CA ARG A 300 7.35 27.78 1.07
C ARG A 300 6.48 28.63 0.14
#